data_66475c1e5bcb225c5ad62559741e324e
#
_entry.id   66475c1e5bcb225c5ad62559741e324e
#
_cell.length_a   1.000
_cell.length_b   1.000
_cell.length_c   1.000
_cell.angle_alpha   90.00
_cell.angle_beta   90.00
_cell.angle_gamma   90.00
#
_symmetry.space_group_name_H-M   'P 1'
#
loop_
_entity.id
_entity.type
_entity.pdbx_description
1 polymer ?
#
loop_
_entity_poly.entity_id
_entity_poly.type
_entity_poly.pdbx_seq_one_letter_code
_entity_poly.pdbx_strand_id
1 'polypeptide(L)'
;KLRQTRPFVAKDQGYLVPRKSVFNRIIGDSDFELLFARFLDDCDDRDVVSYAKNYFAVRFKLDYVTASGDVSNYIPDFIVKQPENRVWIVETKGREELDVPQKMQRLQQWCDDVNRAQPVVSFDFVYVDQESFEKYRPKTFTDLTTSFLEYKTPPNEH
;
A
#
# COMPACT_ATOMS: atom_id res chain seq x y z
N LYS A 1 -10.14 -12.44 4.53
CA LYS A 1 -8.70 -12.51 4.90
C LYS A 1 -7.89 -12.80 3.64
N LEU A 2 -6.67 -12.25 3.54
CA LEU A 2 -5.79 -12.42 2.36
C LEU A 2 -5.57 -13.90 1.99
N ARG A 3 -5.37 -14.77 2.97
CA ARG A 3 -5.20 -16.21 2.77
C ARG A 3 -6.44 -16.94 2.22
N GLN A 4 -7.57 -16.26 2.14
CA GLN A 4 -8.80 -16.79 1.57
C GLN A 4 -9.00 -16.37 0.10
N THR A 5 -8.05 -15.64 -0.47
CA THR A 5 -8.06 -15.27 -1.88
C THR A 5 -7.95 -16.55 -2.73
N ARG A 6 -8.86 -16.71 -3.68
CA ARG A 6 -8.84 -17.84 -4.60
C ARG A 6 -7.67 -17.72 -5.57
N PRO A 7 -7.05 -18.83 -5.99
CA PRO A 7 -6.06 -18.82 -7.06
C PRO A 7 -6.60 -18.11 -8.32
N PHE A 8 -5.75 -17.34 -8.96
CA PHE A 8 -6.04 -16.71 -10.25
C PHE A 8 -4.83 -16.81 -11.17
N VAL A 9 -5.06 -16.66 -12.46
CA VAL A 9 -4.02 -16.77 -13.49
C VAL A 9 -3.79 -15.40 -14.11
N ALA A 10 -2.51 -15.01 -14.24
CA ALA A 10 -2.11 -13.86 -15.02
C ALA A 10 -1.25 -14.33 -16.20
N LYS A 11 -1.35 -13.64 -17.34
CA LYS A 11 -0.62 -13.96 -18.56
C LYS A 11 0.32 -12.83 -18.93
N ASP A 12 1.52 -13.21 -19.40
CA ASP A 12 2.50 -12.32 -20.05
C ASP A 12 2.84 -11.02 -19.28
N GLN A 13 2.86 -11.10 -17.95
CA GLN A 13 3.26 -9.99 -17.09
C GLN A 13 4.57 -10.30 -16.36
N GLY A 14 5.36 -9.24 -16.11
CA GLY A 14 6.50 -9.33 -15.22
C GLY A 14 6.07 -9.76 -13.82
N TYR A 15 6.87 -10.61 -13.17
CA TYR A 15 6.57 -11.07 -11.81
C TYR A 15 7.83 -11.21 -10.96
N LEU A 16 7.63 -11.16 -9.64
CA LEU A 16 8.60 -11.48 -8.61
C LEU A 16 8.17 -12.75 -7.88
N VAL A 17 9.11 -13.65 -7.58
CA VAL A 17 8.91 -14.76 -6.63
C VAL A 17 9.36 -14.27 -5.25
N PRO A 18 8.43 -13.93 -4.35
CA PRO A 18 8.76 -13.30 -3.09
C PRO A 18 9.08 -14.34 -2.00
N ARG A 19 9.78 -13.87 -0.96
CA ARG A 19 10.03 -14.65 0.27
C ARG A 19 9.01 -14.33 1.36
N LYS A 20 8.55 -13.09 1.45
CA LYS A 20 7.71 -12.57 2.55
C LYS A 20 6.27 -12.30 2.18
N SER A 21 5.89 -12.47 0.92
CA SER A 21 4.51 -12.26 0.51
C SER A 21 3.62 -13.43 0.91
N VAL A 22 2.35 -13.12 1.18
CA VAL A 22 1.29 -14.12 1.36
C VAL A 22 0.92 -14.84 0.04
N PHE A 23 1.37 -14.29 -1.09
CA PHE A 23 1.21 -14.88 -2.42
C PHE A 23 2.53 -15.49 -2.90
N ASN A 24 2.46 -16.58 -3.63
CA ASN A 24 3.63 -17.26 -4.20
C ASN A 24 4.29 -16.51 -5.36
N ARG A 25 3.62 -15.53 -5.94
CA ARG A 25 4.14 -14.61 -6.97
C ARG A 25 3.54 -13.23 -6.80
N ILE A 26 4.35 -12.22 -7.05
CA ILE A 26 3.91 -10.83 -7.18
C ILE A 26 3.92 -10.45 -8.64
N ILE A 27 2.78 -10.06 -9.14
CA ILE A 27 2.59 -9.56 -10.50
C ILE A 27 2.41 -8.05 -10.38
N GLY A 28 3.27 -7.28 -11.04
CA GLY A 28 3.18 -5.82 -11.05
C GLY A 28 2.42 -5.34 -12.27
N ASP A 29 1.57 -4.34 -12.08
CA ASP A 29 0.94 -3.60 -13.17
C ASP A 29 1.92 -2.57 -13.79
N SER A 30 3.05 -2.34 -13.12
CA SER A 30 4.15 -1.49 -13.57
C SER A 30 5.51 -2.01 -13.08
N ASP A 31 6.59 -1.55 -13.73
CA ASP A 31 7.96 -1.87 -13.29
C ASP A 31 8.25 -1.29 -11.90
N PHE A 32 7.66 -0.12 -11.58
CA PHE A 32 7.81 0.49 -10.26
C PHE A 32 7.17 -0.36 -9.15
N GLU A 33 6.00 -0.95 -9.38
CA GLU A 33 5.39 -1.86 -8.41
C GLU A 33 6.26 -3.09 -8.14
N LEU A 34 6.89 -3.67 -9.17
CA LEU A 34 7.83 -4.77 -8.99
C LEU A 34 9.11 -4.35 -8.25
N LEU A 35 9.63 -3.16 -8.55
CA LEU A 35 10.76 -2.57 -7.83
C LEU A 35 10.41 -2.37 -6.35
N PHE A 36 9.24 -1.85 -6.06
CA PHE A 36 8.77 -1.64 -4.70
C PHE A 36 8.54 -2.96 -3.95
N ALA A 37 7.97 -3.97 -4.62
CA ALA A 37 7.83 -5.31 -4.04
C ALA A 37 9.17 -5.94 -3.67
N ARG A 38 10.21 -5.76 -4.50
CA ARG A 38 11.58 -6.19 -4.18
C ARG A 38 12.13 -5.48 -2.96
N PHE A 39 11.93 -4.16 -2.88
CA PHE A 39 12.32 -3.38 -1.72
C PHE A 39 11.69 -3.94 -0.43
N LEU A 40 10.39 -4.23 -0.44
CA LEU A 40 9.70 -4.83 0.71
C LEU A 40 10.26 -6.22 1.07
N ASP A 41 10.55 -7.02 0.07
CA ASP A 41 11.07 -8.39 0.24
C ASP A 41 12.49 -8.41 0.79
N ASP A 42 13.29 -7.39 0.49
CA ASP A 42 14.68 -7.22 0.94
C ASP A 42 14.80 -6.57 2.34
N CYS A 43 13.74 -5.93 2.86
CA CYS A 43 13.74 -5.40 4.22
C CYS A 43 13.94 -6.52 5.26
N ASP A 44 14.56 -6.16 6.41
CA ASP A 44 14.72 -7.08 7.54
C ASP A 44 13.35 -7.53 8.09
N ASP A 45 13.25 -8.74 8.64
CA ASP A 45 12.01 -9.29 9.20
C ASP A 45 11.49 -8.50 10.42
N ARG A 46 12.40 -7.76 11.10
CA ARG A 46 12.04 -6.82 12.17
C ARG A 46 11.45 -5.51 11.67
N ASP A 47 11.56 -5.24 10.38
CA ASP A 47 11.01 -4.06 9.72
C ASP A 47 9.76 -4.42 8.89
N VAL A 48 9.83 -5.43 8.05
CA VAL A 48 8.70 -5.97 7.27
C VAL A 48 8.52 -7.45 7.59
N VAL A 49 7.44 -7.78 8.31
CA VAL A 49 7.11 -9.17 8.65
C VAL A 49 6.56 -9.92 7.44
N SER A 50 5.64 -9.29 6.72
CA SER A 50 5.03 -9.83 5.51
C SER A 50 4.36 -8.72 4.71
N TYR A 51 4.09 -8.97 3.44
CA TYR A 51 3.34 -8.05 2.60
C TYR A 51 2.47 -8.79 1.58
N ALA A 52 1.55 -8.07 0.96
CA ALA A 52 0.73 -8.56 -0.13
C ALA A 52 0.53 -7.48 -1.18
N LYS A 53 0.62 -7.83 -2.45
CA LYS A 53 0.04 -7.02 -3.54
C LYS A 53 -1.48 -7.15 -3.45
N ASN A 54 -2.18 -6.02 -3.47
CA ASN A 54 -3.63 -6.00 -3.42
C ASN A 54 -4.22 -6.16 -4.83
N TYR A 55 -4.49 -7.38 -5.21
CA TYR A 55 -5.14 -7.67 -6.49
C TYR A 55 -6.65 -7.49 -6.41
N PHE A 56 -7.29 -7.29 -7.55
CA PHE A 56 -8.75 -7.27 -7.64
C PHE A 56 -9.40 -8.50 -6.98
N ALA A 57 -8.76 -9.67 -7.09
CA ALA A 57 -9.20 -10.91 -6.46
C ALA A 57 -9.20 -10.88 -4.92
N VAL A 58 -8.41 -10.01 -4.29
CA VAL A 58 -8.37 -9.78 -2.82
C VAL A 58 -9.63 -9.07 -2.34
N ARG A 59 -10.27 -8.29 -3.21
CA ARG A 59 -11.49 -7.51 -2.94
C ARG A 59 -11.35 -6.42 -1.87
N PHE A 60 -10.13 -6.00 -1.55
CA PHE A 60 -9.92 -4.83 -0.72
C PHE A 60 -9.97 -3.59 -1.61
N LYS A 61 -11.10 -2.90 -1.56
CA LYS A 61 -11.35 -1.68 -2.32
C LYS A 61 -12.14 -0.69 -1.47
N LEU A 62 -11.98 0.58 -1.79
CA LEU A 62 -12.67 1.70 -1.14
C LEU A 62 -13.47 2.47 -2.20
N ASP A 63 -14.70 2.85 -1.85
CA ASP A 63 -15.43 3.80 -2.66
C ASP A 63 -14.97 5.21 -2.31
N TYR A 64 -14.73 6.04 -3.32
CA TYR A 64 -14.33 7.44 -3.16
C TYR A 64 -15.06 8.33 -4.16
N VAL A 65 -15.07 9.63 -3.90
CA VAL A 65 -15.62 10.63 -4.83
C VAL A 65 -14.47 11.23 -5.63
N THR A 66 -14.56 11.14 -6.96
CA THR A 66 -13.57 11.66 -7.91
C THR A 66 -13.52 13.20 -7.89
N ALA A 67 -12.51 13.78 -8.50
CA ALA A 67 -12.41 15.24 -8.68
C ALA A 67 -13.60 15.82 -9.47
N SER A 68 -14.26 15.03 -10.32
CA SER A 68 -15.48 15.42 -11.07
C SER A 68 -16.78 15.25 -10.27
N GLY A 69 -16.72 14.65 -9.07
CA GLY A 69 -17.89 14.43 -8.21
C GLY A 69 -18.58 13.07 -8.37
N ASP A 70 -18.03 12.18 -9.20
CA ASP A 70 -18.59 10.84 -9.41
C ASP A 70 -18.09 9.85 -8.37
N VAL A 71 -18.88 8.82 -8.07
CA VAL A 71 -18.45 7.71 -7.19
C VAL A 71 -17.65 6.70 -8.01
N SER A 72 -16.46 6.36 -7.53
CA SER A 72 -15.58 5.37 -8.14
C SER A 72 -14.94 4.45 -7.10
N ASN A 73 -14.31 3.37 -7.56
CA ASN A 73 -13.61 2.43 -6.71
C ASN A 73 -12.11 2.70 -6.73
N TYR A 74 -11.49 2.59 -5.56
CA TYR A 74 -10.05 2.69 -5.36
C TYR A 74 -9.52 1.38 -4.78
N ILE A 75 -8.50 0.82 -5.41
CA ILE A 75 -7.82 -0.41 -4.99
C ILE A 75 -6.37 -0.02 -4.68
N PRO A 76 -6.00 0.16 -3.38
CA PRO A 76 -4.61 0.42 -3.00
C PRO A 76 -3.67 -0.71 -3.45
N ASP A 77 -2.39 -0.40 -3.71
CA ASP A 77 -1.47 -1.36 -4.33
C ASP A 77 -0.96 -2.45 -3.40
N PHE A 78 -0.55 -2.09 -2.17
CA PHE A 78 0.06 -3.05 -1.24
C PHE A 78 -0.51 -2.95 0.17
N ILE A 79 -0.43 -4.07 0.87
CA ILE A 79 -0.68 -4.17 2.31
C ILE A 79 0.60 -4.71 2.93
N VAL A 80 1.17 -3.98 3.90
CA VAL A 80 2.45 -4.29 4.54
C VAL A 80 2.26 -4.46 6.04
N LYS A 81 2.70 -5.59 6.57
CA LYS A 81 2.68 -5.85 8.01
C LYS A 81 4.05 -5.60 8.61
N GLN A 82 4.11 -4.74 9.61
CA GLN A 82 5.24 -4.52 10.49
C GLN A 82 5.05 -5.24 11.83
N PRO A 83 6.11 -5.38 12.67
CA PRO A 83 5.98 -5.84 14.05
C PRO A 83 4.98 -5.01 14.86
N GLU A 84 4.59 -5.52 16.04
CA GLU A 84 3.68 -4.84 16.98
C GLU A 84 2.28 -4.55 16.40
N ASN A 85 1.80 -5.44 15.53
CA ASN A 85 0.48 -5.33 14.89
C ASN A 85 0.26 -4.02 14.13
N ARG A 86 1.29 -3.47 13.51
CA ARG A 86 1.17 -2.34 12.59
C ARG A 86 0.96 -2.84 11.17
N VAL A 87 -0.03 -2.27 10.50
CA VAL A 87 -0.35 -2.57 9.10
C VAL A 87 -0.40 -1.26 8.31
N TRP A 88 0.30 -1.25 7.20
CA TRP A 88 0.35 -0.14 6.28
C TRP A 88 -0.36 -0.46 4.98
N ILE A 89 -1.17 0.48 4.52
CA ILE A 89 -1.73 0.45 3.17
C ILE A 89 -0.87 1.36 2.30
N VAL A 90 -0.32 0.82 1.23
CA VAL A 90 0.62 1.54 0.37
C VAL A 90 0.01 1.79 -1.00
N GLU A 91 0.07 3.03 -1.42
CA GLU A 91 -0.18 3.43 -2.81
C GLU A 91 1.14 3.80 -3.46
N THR A 92 1.43 3.19 -4.60
CA THR A 92 2.61 3.50 -5.43
C THR A 92 2.18 4.19 -6.71
N LYS A 93 2.87 5.26 -7.12
CA LYS A 93 2.55 5.98 -8.35
C LYS A 93 3.80 6.29 -9.17
N GLY A 94 3.76 5.88 -10.45
CA GLY A 94 4.76 6.28 -11.45
C GLY A 94 4.50 7.68 -11.99
N ARG A 95 3.24 8.07 -12.12
CA ARG A 95 2.80 9.41 -12.54
C ARG A 95 1.59 9.83 -11.74
N GLU A 96 1.53 11.10 -11.38
CA GLU A 96 0.40 11.65 -10.65
C GLU A 96 -0.87 11.60 -11.52
N GLU A 97 -1.96 11.16 -10.92
CA GLU A 97 -3.31 11.17 -11.50
C GLU A 97 -4.17 12.21 -10.78
N LEU A 98 -5.16 12.74 -11.49
CA LEU A 98 -6.03 13.82 -11.00
C LEU A 98 -6.73 13.46 -9.67
N ASP A 99 -7.07 12.20 -9.46
CA ASP A 99 -7.85 11.72 -8.31
C ASP A 99 -6.99 11.24 -7.12
N VAL A 100 -5.67 11.35 -7.16
CA VAL A 100 -4.80 10.90 -6.07
C VAL A 100 -5.16 11.57 -4.74
N PRO A 101 -5.36 12.89 -4.65
CA PRO A 101 -5.75 13.53 -3.40
C PRO A 101 -7.03 12.95 -2.78
N GLN A 102 -8.06 12.70 -3.59
CA GLN A 102 -9.34 12.14 -3.15
C GLN A 102 -9.19 10.69 -2.66
N LYS A 103 -8.40 9.88 -3.36
CA LYS A 103 -8.07 8.52 -2.97
C LYS A 103 -7.34 8.50 -1.62
N MET A 104 -6.35 9.37 -1.44
CA MET A 104 -5.56 9.44 -0.20
C MET A 104 -6.38 9.97 0.97
N GLN A 105 -7.23 10.95 0.76
CA GLN A 105 -8.17 11.42 1.78
C GLN A 105 -9.12 10.31 2.23
N ARG A 106 -9.65 9.53 1.28
CA ARG A 106 -10.54 8.39 1.60
C ARG A 106 -9.79 7.29 2.35
N LEU A 107 -8.55 7.03 1.99
CA LEU A 107 -7.70 6.04 2.66
C LEU A 107 -7.35 6.47 4.09
N GLN A 108 -7.04 7.74 4.33
CA GLN A 108 -6.85 8.31 5.67
C GLN A 108 -8.10 8.08 6.53
N GLN A 109 -9.27 8.45 6.01
CA GLN A 109 -10.53 8.25 6.71
C GLN A 109 -10.79 6.78 7.05
N TRP A 110 -10.50 5.87 6.13
CA TRP A 110 -10.64 4.43 6.38
C TRP A 110 -9.73 3.95 7.52
N CYS A 111 -8.46 4.38 7.52
CA CYS A 111 -7.51 4.05 8.59
C CYS A 111 -8.02 4.57 9.95
N ASP A 112 -8.49 5.82 10.00
CA ASP A 112 -9.02 6.43 11.23
C ASP A 112 -10.25 5.69 11.75
N ASP A 113 -11.17 5.32 10.86
CA ASP A 113 -12.39 4.59 11.21
C ASP A 113 -12.09 3.19 11.74
N VAL A 114 -11.19 2.45 11.08
CA VAL A 114 -10.79 1.11 11.52
C VAL A 114 -10.06 1.17 12.86
N ASN A 115 -9.13 2.10 13.04
CA ASN A 115 -8.40 2.27 14.29
C ASN A 115 -9.32 2.63 15.46
N ARG A 116 -10.38 3.41 15.20
CA ARG A 116 -11.40 3.72 16.20
C ARG A 116 -12.30 2.54 16.55
N ALA A 117 -12.60 1.69 15.54
CA ALA A 117 -13.47 0.52 15.71
C ALA A 117 -12.79 -0.65 16.43
N GLN A 118 -11.45 -0.78 16.30
CA GLN A 118 -10.66 -1.84 16.92
C GLN A 118 -9.24 -1.36 17.26
N PRO A 119 -8.78 -1.48 18.52
CA PRO A 119 -7.45 -0.99 18.92
C PRO A 119 -6.32 -2.04 18.84
N VAL A 120 -6.61 -3.27 18.40
CA VAL A 120 -5.63 -4.38 18.42
C VAL A 120 -4.57 -4.23 17.34
N VAL A 121 -4.98 -3.76 16.16
CA VAL A 121 -4.10 -3.54 14.99
C VAL A 121 -4.12 -2.07 14.63
N SER A 122 -2.96 -1.47 14.51
CA SER A 122 -2.82 -0.09 14.04
C SER A 122 -2.71 -0.07 12.51
N PHE A 123 -3.60 0.67 11.86
CA PHE A 123 -3.60 0.89 10.42
C PHE A 123 -3.15 2.31 10.09
N ASP A 124 -2.26 2.43 9.14
CA ASP A 124 -1.83 3.71 8.58
C ASP A 124 -1.60 3.54 7.07
N PHE A 125 -1.33 4.61 6.36
CA PHE A 125 -1.05 4.56 4.93
C PHE A 125 0.21 5.33 4.58
N VAL A 126 0.76 5.04 3.43
CA VAL A 126 1.84 5.81 2.81
C VAL A 126 1.65 5.89 1.30
N TYR A 127 1.84 7.08 0.76
CA TYR A 127 1.90 7.35 -0.68
C TYR A 127 3.36 7.40 -1.11
N VAL A 128 3.70 6.65 -2.15
CA VAL A 128 5.08 6.53 -2.64
C VAL A 128 5.12 6.84 -4.13
N ASP A 129 5.56 8.03 -4.48
CA ASP A 129 5.83 8.37 -5.87
C ASP A 129 7.20 7.85 -6.30
N GLN A 130 7.30 7.46 -7.57
CA GLN A 130 8.51 6.85 -8.13
C GLN A 130 9.70 7.80 -8.07
N GLU A 131 9.53 9.06 -8.42
CA GLU A 131 10.62 10.04 -8.47
C GLU A 131 11.25 10.22 -7.08
N SER A 132 10.43 10.44 -6.05
CA SER A 132 10.89 10.58 -4.67
C SER A 132 11.54 9.30 -4.17
N PHE A 133 10.99 8.13 -4.49
CA PHE A 133 11.55 6.84 -4.11
C PHE A 133 12.94 6.61 -4.72
N GLU A 134 13.12 6.87 -5.99
CA GLU A 134 14.40 6.72 -6.69
C GLU A 134 15.44 7.75 -6.21
N LYS A 135 15.00 8.95 -5.89
CA LYS A 135 15.86 10.03 -5.39
C LYS A 135 16.29 9.79 -3.94
N TYR A 136 15.36 9.49 -3.06
CA TYR A 136 15.61 9.33 -1.62
C TYR A 136 16.27 7.97 -1.30
N ARG A 137 15.90 6.91 -2.02
CA ARG A 137 16.41 5.54 -1.85
C ARG A 137 16.33 5.05 -0.40
N PRO A 138 15.13 4.93 0.17
CA PRO A 138 14.96 4.46 1.54
C PRO A 138 15.59 3.09 1.71
N LYS A 139 16.26 2.86 2.85
CA LYS A 139 16.93 1.59 3.14
C LYS A 139 16.02 0.61 3.88
N THR A 140 15.06 1.12 4.63
CA THR A 140 14.11 0.35 5.41
C THR A 140 12.69 0.86 5.16
N PHE A 141 11.70 0.02 5.42
CA PHE A 141 10.30 0.43 5.32
C PHE A 141 9.96 1.49 6.40
N THR A 142 10.55 1.37 7.59
CA THR A 142 10.40 2.39 8.64
C THR A 142 10.96 3.74 8.19
N ASP A 143 12.12 3.76 7.54
CA ASP A 143 12.69 4.99 6.95
C ASP A 143 11.75 5.59 5.89
N LEU A 144 11.19 4.76 5.02
CA LEU A 144 10.19 5.19 4.03
C LEU A 144 8.97 5.82 4.69
N THR A 145 8.36 5.15 5.67
CA THR A 145 7.11 5.63 6.29
C THR A 145 7.29 6.90 7.13
N THR A 146 8.49 7.16 7.63
CA THR A 146 8.82 8.40 8.36
C THR A 146 9.16 9.56 7.45
N SER A 147 9.55 9.31 6.20
CA SER A 147 10.01 10.32 5.24
C SER A 147 8.97 10.68 4.19
N PHE A 148 8.11 9.74 3.80
CA PHE A 148 7.06 9.93 2.79
C PHE A 148 5.75 10.35 3.48
N LEU A 149 5.58 11.65 3.67
CA LEU A 149 4.45 12.22 4.44
C LEU A 149 3.40 12.90 3.57
N GLU A 150 3.52 12.80 2.25
CA GLU A 150 2.56 13.40 1.32
C GLU A 150 1.15 12.87 1.57
N TYR A 151 0.17 13.75 1.47
CA TYR A 151 -1.26 13.51 1.74
C TYR A 151 -1.61 13.13 3.18
N LYS A 152 -0.66 13.10 4.10
CA LYS A 152 -0.98 12.90 5.52
C LYS A 152 -1.48 14.19 6.15
N THR A 153 -2.63 14.09 6.82
CA THR A 153 -3.10 15.19 7.66
C THR A 153 -2.26 15.22 8.94
N PRO A 154 -1.67 16.36 9.33
CA PRO A 154 -1.01 16.47 10.62
C PRO A 154 -1.98 16.06 11.73
N PRO A 155 -1.51 15.38 12.80
CA PRO A 155 -2.36 15.15 13.95
C PRO A 155 -2.90 16.50 14.45
N ASN A 156 -4.22 16.62 14.57
CA ASN A 156 -4.83 17.79 15.15
C ASN A 156 -4.24 17.98 16.55
N GLU A 157 -3.49 19.04 16.75
CA GLU A 157 -3.10 19.51 18.09
C GLU A 157 -4.40 19.92 18.81
N HIS A 158 -4.89 19.04 19.66
CA HIS A 158 -5.95 19.32 20.62
C HIS A 158 -5.36 19.52 22.00
#